data_1987aefb98b6dc87b5b93696e6905f3a
#
_entry.id   1987aefb98b6dc87b5b93696e6905f3a
#
_cell.length_a   1.000
_cell.length_b   1.000
_cell.length_c   1.000
_cell.angle_alpha   90.00
_cell.angle_beta   90.00
_cell.angle_gamma   90.00
#
_symmetry.space_group_name_H-M   'P 1'
#
loop_
_entity.id
_entity.type
_entity.pdbx_description
1 polymer ?
#
loop_
_entity_poly.entity_id
_entity_poly.type
_entity_poly.pdbx_seq_one_letter_code
_entity_poly.pdbx_strand_id
1 'polypeptide(L)'
;MSKGTASRSVRTALIALTALCVLVSCVATPRKLAVKDRLPPAKIDSQGWNELLGQNVKQGFVRYPGFCGSEAVESYLEQIREADLAGATRDELLSFYTNAYNASAIDSILAGNSPSSLLGRYHFFLRNRHAIAGEDITLWDLEHERLRPLGESRIHFAIVCASYSCPALQSEVFRPDTLDEQLDAATREFINDPERNRFYPDEEVALISPIFDWYKEDFTSEGSSLSDFLALYVDDPDVADKLRKGDFEIRFLSYKWSLNGMPASAEGGCLDSKRD
;
A
#
# COMPACT_ATOMS: atom_id res chain seq x y z
N MET A 1 21.77 14.41 -77.41
CA MET A 1 22.22 13.07 -76.95
C MET A 1 22.82 13.21 -75.58
N SER A 2 22.10 12.88 -74.55
CA SER A 2 22.69 12.64 -73.22
C SER A 2 21.67 11.80 -72.41
N LYS A 3 22.12 10.61 -72.04
CA LYS A 3 21.30 9.60 -71.34
C LYS A 3 21.35 9.93 -69.85
N GLY A 4 20.23 10.29 -69.29
CA GLY A 4 20.08 10.40 -67.85
C GLY A 4 19.88 9.01 -67.22
N THR A 5 20.81 8.63 -66.35
CA THR A 5 20.78 7.43 -65.55
C THR A 5 19.82 7.65 -64.36
N ALA A 6 18.73 6.92 -64.32
CA ALA A 6 17.79 6.90 -63.19
C ALA A 6 18.43 6.13 -62.02
N SER A 7 18.78 6.85 -60.95
CA SER A 7 19.17 6.28 -59.70
C SER A 7 17.93 5.70 -59.03
N ARG A 8 17.86 4.38 -58.92
CA ARG A 8 16.88 3.66 -58.07
C ARG A 8 17.30 3.82 -56.62
N SER A 9 16.69 4.78 -55.96
CA SER A 9 16.74 4.86 -54.49
C SER A 9 15.96 3.66 -53.92
N VAL A 10 16.71 2.69 -53.44
CA VAL A 10 16.17 1.58 -52.66
C VAL A 10 15.75 2.19 -51.31
N ARG A 11 14.49 2.54 -51.18
CA ARG A 11 13.89 2.84 -49.89
C ARG A 11 13.81 1.52 -49.14
N THR A 12 14.84 1.29 -48.32
CA THR A 12 14.78 0.29 -47.26
C THR A 12 13.69 0.73 -46.30
N ALA A 13 12.52 0.19 -46.43
CA ALA A 13 11.46 0.31 -45.45
C ALA A 13 11.96 -0.42 -44.19
N LEU A 14 12.52 0.35 -43.28
CA LEU A 14 12.70 -0.09 -41.88
C LEU A 14 11.27 -0.25 -41.33
N ILE A 15 10.77 -1.47 -41.41
CA ILE A 15 9.62 -1.89 -40.63
C ILE A 15 10.12 -1.87 -39.19
N ALA A 16 9.95 -0.71 -38.55
CA ALA A 16 10.01 -0.63 -37.11
C ALA A 16 8.87 -1.52 -36.62
N LEU A 17 9.20 -2.77 -36.33
CA LEU A 17 8.38 -3.68 -35.57
C LEU A 17 8.31 -3.08 -34.16
N THR A 18 7.45 -2.08 -34.00
CA THR A 18 6.93 -1.72 -32.67
C THR A 18 6.21 -2.97 -32.22
N ALA A 19 6.95 -3.85 -31.54
CA ALA A 19 6.39 -4.82 -30.65
C ALA A 19 5.67 -3.98 -29.59
N LEU A 20 4.43 -3.59 -29.90
CA LEU A 20 3.40 -3.28 -28.95
C LEU A 20 3.24 -4.56 -28.13
N CYS A 21 4.10 -4.75 -27.13
CA CYS A 21 3.78 -5.57 -26.00
C CYS A 21 2.53 -4.93 -25.40
N VAL A 22 1.38 -5.30 -25.95
CA VAL A 22 0.16 -5.36 -25.18
C VAL A 22 0.50 -6.36 -24.10
N LEU A 23 1.05 -5.84 -23.00
CA LEU A 23 0.90 -6.47 -21.70
C LEU A 23 -0.62 -6.49 -21.49
N VAL A 24 -1.26 -7.49 -22.09
CA VAL A 24 -2.50 -8.01 -21.55
C VAL A 24 -2.07 -8.39 -20.15
N SER A 25 -2.25 -7.44 -19.22
CA SER A 25 -2.29 -7.73 -17.81
C SER A 25 -3.35 -8.82 -17.73
N CYS A 26 -2.92 -10.09 -17.69
CA CYS A 26 -3.70 -11.10 -17.04
C CYS A 26 -3.75 -10.67 -15.57
N VAL A 27 -4.59 -9.70 -15.27
CA VAL A 27 -5.13 -9.47 -13.95
C VAL A 27 -5.89 -10.77 -13.70
N ALA A 28 -5.23 -11.67 -12.98
CA ALA A 28 -5.85 -12.95 -12.66
C ALA A 28 -7.04 -12.61 -11.76
N THR A 29 -8.25 -12.76 -12.31
CA THR A 29 -9.48 -12.48 -11.55
C THR A 29 -9.44 -13.20 -10.21
N PRO A 30 -9.88 -12.55 -9.14
CA PRO A 30 -9.93 -13.16 -7.81
C PRO A 30 -10.64 -14.52 -7.87
N ARG A 31 -9.97 -15.54 -7.35
CA ARG A 31 -10.53 -16.90 -7.32
C ARG A 31 -11.36 -17.05 -6.05
N LYS A 32 -12.63 -17.44 -6.20
CA LYS A 32 -13.45 -17.78 -5.03
C LYS A 32 -12.94 -19.04 -4.35
N LEU A 33 -12.82 -18.98 -3.02
CA LEU A 33 -12.41 -20.08 -2.16
C LEU A 33 -13.62 -20.72 -1.49
N ALA A 34 -13.49 -21.97 -1.10
CA ALA A 34 -14.49 -22.61 -0.24
C ALA A 34 -14.32 -22.06 1.18
N VAL A 35 -15.37 -21.43 1.70
CA VAL A 35 -15.45 -20.90 3.06
C VAL A 35 -16.32 -21.87 3.86
N LYS A 36 -15.81 -22.34 5.00
CA LYS A 36 -16.51 -23.31 5.87
C LYS A 36 -17.45 -22.62 6.85
N ASP A 37 -16.91 -21.63 7.54
CA ASP A 37 -17.61 -20.88 8.56
C ASP A 37 -17.59 -19.40 8.18
N ARG A 38 -18.76 -18.82 7.95
CA ARG A 38 -18.87 -17.41 7.57
C ARG A 38 -18.88 -16.53 8.81
N LEU A 39 -17.87 -15.67 8.92
CA LEU A 39 -17.66 -14.81 10.07
C LEU A 39 -17.88 -13.34 9.71
N PRO A 40 -18.93 -12.66 10.21
CA PRO A 40 -19.10 -11.22 9.99
C PRO A 40 -17.90 -10.42 10.54
N PRO A 41 -17.54 -9.26 9.94
CA PRO A 41 -16.39 -8.46 10.38
C PRO A 41 -16.42 -8.13 11.88
N ALA A 42 -17.60 -7.84 12.43
CA ALA A 42 -17.80 -7.55 13.85
C ALA A 42 -17.52 -8.75 14.80
N LYS A 43 -17.32 -9.95 14.27
CA LYS A 43 -17.02 -11.17 15.03
C LYS A 43 -15.58 -11.63 14.90
N ILE A 44 -14.76 -10.92 14.13
CA ILE A 44 -13.33 -11.20 14.01
C ILE A 44 -12.66 -10.86 15.35
N ASP A 45 -12.07 -11.87 15.98
CA ASP A 45 -11.27 -11.67 17.19
C ASP A 45 -9.87 -11.19 16.83
N SER A 46 -9.60 -9.93 17.10
CA SER A 46 -8.29 -9.31 16.88
C SER A 46 -7.44 -9.21 18.13
N GLN A 47 -7.84 -9.75 19.27
CA GLN A 47 -7.12 -9.55 20.54
C GLN A 47 -5.67 -10.04 20.45
N GLY A 48 -5.45 -11.30 20.08
CA GLY A 48 -4.09 -11.86 19.97
C GLY A 48 -3.25 -11.14 18.91
N TRP A 49 -3.87 -10.72 17.82
CA TRP A 49 -3.21 -9.92 16.77
C TRP A 49 -2.79 -8.53 17.29
N ASN A 50 -3.66 -7.82 18.02
CA ASN A 50 -3.36 -6.55 18.67
C ASN A 50 -2.22 -6.66 19.68
N GLU A 51 -2.21 -7.73 20.47
CA GLU A 51 -1.12 -7.98 21.42
C GLU A 51 0.23 -8.13 20.68
N LEU A 52 0.26 -8.85 19.55
CA LEU A 52 1.45 -8.98 18.72
C LEU A 52 1.89 -7.66 18.11
N LEU A 53 0.95 -6.87 17.56
CA LEU A 53 1.23 -5.55 17.03
C LEU A 53 1.82 -4.65 18.12
N GLY A 54 1.18 -4.55 19.28
CA GLY A 54 1.64 -3.73 20.40
C GLY A 54 3.04 -4.10 20.94
N GLN A 55 3.41 -5.39 20.85
CA GLN A 55 4.72 -5.87 21.29
C GLN A 55 5.82 -5.68 20.24
N ASN A 56 5.48 -5.71 18.95
CA ASN A 56 6.45 -5.81 17.87
C ASN A 56 6.46 -4.60 16.92
N VAL A 57 5.56 -3.63 17.11
CA VAL A 57 5.51 -2.39 16.32
C VAL A 57 5.78 -1.20 17.23
N LYS A 58 6.78 -0.38 16.89
CA LYS A 58 7.08 0.86 17.61
C LYS A 58 7.40 1.97 16.62
N GLN A 59 6.59 3.01 16.58
CA GLN A 59 6.77 4.15 15.67
C GLN A 59 7.00 3.69 14.22
N GLY A 60 6.19 2.75 13.75
CA GLY A 60 6.28 2.18 12.41
C GLY A 60 7.43 1.18 12.18
N PHE A 61 8.38 1.07 13.12
CA PHE A 61 9.43 0.04 13.05
C PHE A 61 8.86 -1.32 13.48
N VAL A 62 8.98 -2.33 12.61
CA VAL A 62 8.41 -3.67 12.80
C VAL A 62 9.50 -4.67 13.17
N ARG A 63 9.28 -5.40 14.26
CA ARG A 63 10.14 -6.52 14.68
C ARG A 63 9.53 -7.82 14.19
N TYR A 64 9.74 -8.14 12.91
CA TYR A 64 9.17 -9.32 12.27
C TYR A 64 9.43 -10.66 12.96
N PRO A 65 10.61 -10.92 13.60
CA PRO A 65 10.82 -12.16 14.34
C PRO A 65 9.79 -12.44 15.44
N GLY A 66 9.17 -11.40 15.98
CA GLY A 66 8.15 -11.53 17.03
C GLY A 66 6.81 -12.09 16.54
N PHE A 67 6.61 -12.18 15.24
CA PHE A 67 5.41 -12.77 14.63
C PHE A 67 5.63 -14.24 14.21
N CYS A 68 6.89 -14.69 14.13
CA CYS A 68 7.22 -16.05 13.66
C CYS A 68 6.65 -17.14 14.58
N GLY A 69 5.96 -18.12 13.99
CA GLY A 69 5.42 -19.27 14.71
C GLY A 69 4.29 -18.95 15.69
N SER A 70 3.68 -17.76 15.58
CA SER A 70 2.60 -17.34 16.47
C SER A 70 1.25 -17.87 15.99
N GLU A 71 0.56 -18.64 16.85
CA GLU A 71 -0.82 -19.08 16.61
C GLU A 71 -1.79 -17.90 16.40
N ALA A 72 -1.51 -16.73 16.99
CA ALA A 72 -2.33 -15.55 16.81
C ALA A 72 -2.26 -15.02 15.37
N VAL A 73 -1.12 -15.15 14.67
CA VAL A 73 -1.00 -14.83 13.25
C VAL A 73 -1.87 -15.76 12.41
N GLU A 74 -1.73 -17.07 12.63
CA GLU A 74 -2.48 -18.09 11.88
C GLU A 74 -4.00 -17.96 12.12
N SER A 75 -4.40 -17.80 13.38
CA SER A 75 -5.81 -17.61 13.76
C SER A 75 -6.41 -16.34 13.14
N TYR A 76 -5.68 -15.23 13.13
CA TYR A 76 -6.16 -13.98 12.56
C TYR A 76 -6.30 -14.05 11.04
N LEU A 77 -5.32 -14.63 10.35
CA LEU A 77 -5.37 -14.84 8.90
C LEU A 77 -6.50 -15.79 8.50
N GLU A 78 -6.76 -16.85 9.30
CA GLU A 78 -7.88 -17.75 9.02
C GLU A 78 -9.23 -17.03 9.20
N GLN A 79 -9.40 -16.19 10.21
CA GLN A 79 -10.61 -15.37 10.38
C GLN A 79 -10.80 -14.38 9.22
N ILE A 80 -9.72 -13.75 8.75
CA ILE A 80 -9.76 -12.89 7.54
C ILE A 80 -10.22 -13.69 6.31
N ARG A 81 -9.72 -14.90 6.15
CA ARG A 81 -10.12 -15.80 5.05
C ARG A 81 -11.60 -16.16 5.11
N GLU A 82 -12.12 -16.47 6.31
CA GLU A 82 -13.50 -16.92 6.53
C GLU A 82 -14.49 -15.76 6.67
N ALA A 83 -14.05 -14.49 6.53
CA ALA A 83 -14.91 -13.33 6.70
C ALA A 83 -16.07 -13.33 5.70
N ASP A 84 -17.27 -12.97 6.17
CA ASP A 84 -18.46 -12.71 5.37
C ASP A 84 -18.77 -11.20 5.40
N LEU A 85 -18.59 -10.54 4.28
CA LEU A 85 -18.76 -9.09 4.16
C LEU A 85 -20.16 -8.70 3.68
N ALA A 86 -21.08 -9.65 3.57
CA ALA A 86 -22.45 -9.39 3.15
C ALA A 86 -23.15 -8.46 4.14
N GLY A 87 -23.58 -7.30 3.67
CA GLY A 87 -24.27 -6.30 4.49
C GLY A 87 -23.34 -5.46 5.39
N ALA A 88 -22.02 -5.60 5.27
CA ALA A 88 -21.08 -4.76 6.00
C ALA A 88 -21.22 -3.29 5.57
N THR A 89 -21.12 -2.38 6.53
CA THR A 89 -21.07 -0.94 6.29
C THR A 89 -19.76 -0.52 5.61
N ARG A 90 -19.70 0.71 5.08
CA ARG A 90 -18.47 1.26 4.49
C ARG A 90 -17.30 1.22 5.47
N ASP A 91 -17.51 1.62 6.72
CA ASP A 91 -16.44 1.68 7.73
C ASP A 91 -15.99 0.29 8.19
N GLU A 92 -16.91 -0.69 8.25
CA GLU A 92 -16.56 -2.10 8.45
C GLU A 92 -15.73 -2.64 7.29
N LEU A 93 -16.05 -2.31 6.05
CA LEU A 93 -15.27 -2.71 4.87
C LEU A 93 -13.89 -2.06 4.86
N LEU A 94 -13.80 -0.75 5.13
CA LEU A 94 -12.53 -0.02 5.21
C LEU A 94 -11.62 -0.59 6.29
N SER A 95 -12.15 -0.76 7.51
CA SER A 95 -11.40 -1.34 8.62
C SER A 95 -10.94 -2.76 8.32
N PHE A 96 -11.85 -3.60 7.81
CA PHE A 96 -11.55 -4.98 7.47
C PHE A 96 -10.46 -5.09 6.41
N TYR A 97 -10.61 -4.41 5.27
CA TYR A 97 -9.65 -4.51 4.18
C TYR A 97 -8.29 -3.88 4.51
N THR A 98 -8.26 -2.80 5.29
CA THR A 98 -7.01 -2.20 5.79
C THR A 98 -6.26 -3.20 6.68
N ASN A 99 -6.95 -3.83 7.62
CA ASN A 99 -6.36 -4.83 8.51
C ASN A 99 -5.92 -6.08 7.75
N ALA A 100 -6.73 -6.55 6.79
CA ALA A 100 -6.40 -7.69 5.95
C ALA A 100 -5.15 -7.41 5.09
N TYR A 101 -5.02 -6.20 4.53
CA TYR A 101 -3.84 -5.78 3.79
C TYR A 101 -2.58 -5.84 4.68
N ASN A 102 -2.64 -5.22 5.85
CA ASN A 102 -1.51 -5.14 6.77
C ASN A 102 -1.09 -6.53 7.30
N ALA A 103 -2.05 -7.38 7.65
CA ALA A 103 -1.77 -8.75 8.07
C ALA A 103 -1.15 -9.57 6.95
N SER A 104 -1.67 -9.46 5.72
CA SER A 104 -1.14 -10.15 4.53
C SER A 104 0.26 -9.64 4.14
N ALA A 105 0.54 -8.35 4.31
CA ALA A 105 1.86 -7.78 4.09
C ALA A 105 2.88 -8.33 5.10
N ILE A 106 2.52 -8.41 6.38
CA ILE A 106 3.36 -9.06 7.41
C ILE A 106 3.58 -10.53 7.05
N ASP A 107 2.52 -11.28 6.74
CA ASP A 107 2.61 -12.69 6.36
C ASP A 107 3.54 -12.91 5.17
N SER A 108 3.50 -12.03 4.16
CA SER A 108 4.45 -12.07 3.03
C SER A 108 5.90 -11.94 3.49
N ILE A 109 6.20 -11.03 4.44
CA ILE A 109 7.56 -10.90 4.99
C ILE A 109 7.97 -12.14 5.79
N LEU A 110 7.05 -12.71 6.57
CA LEU A 110 7.31 -13.95 7.33
C LEU A 110 7.59 -15.14 6.40
N ALA A 111 6.99 -15.16 5.21
CA ALA A 111 7.24 -16.14 4.15
C ALA A 111 8.51 -15.84 3.32
N GLY A 112 9.30 -14.81 3.67
CA GLY A 112 10.53 -14.43 2.98
C GLY A 112 10.36 -13.53 1.75
N ASN A 113 9.15 -13.03 1.49
CA ASN A 113 8.90 -12.12 0.39
C ASN A 113 9.06 -10.68 0.85
N SER A 114 9.91 -9.90 0.19
CA SER A 114 10.17 -8.50 0.53
C SER A 114 10.10 -7.60 -0.71
N PRO A 115 9.52 -6.39 -0.61
CA PRO A 115 9.45 -5.43 -1.73
C PRO A 115 10.77 -4.68 -1.98
N SER A 116 11.87 -5.05 -1.34
CA SER A 116 13.14 -4.31 -1.38
C SER A 116 13.82 -4.30 -2.77
N SER A 117 13.48 -5.22 -3.67
CA SER A 117 13.98 -5.28 -5.05
C SER A 117 12.84 -5.14 -6.07
N LEU A 118 13.17 -4.87 -7.34
CA LEU A 118 12.15 -4.81 -8.41
C LEU A 118 11.36 -6.13 -8.55
N LEU A 119 12.06 -7.25 -8.56
CA LEU A 119 11.43 -8.57 -8.63
C LEU A 119 10.64 -8.86 -7.35
N GLY A 120 11.20 -8.47 -6.19
CA GLY A 120 10.52 -8.58 -4.90
C GLY A 120 9.20 -7.81 -4.90
N ARG A 121 9.16 -6.56 -5.42
CA ARG A 121 7.92 -5.78 -5.54
C ARG A 121 6.87 -6.47 -6.43
N TYR A 122 7.30 -6.97 -7.59
CA TYR A 122 6.40 -7.73 -8.47
C TYR A 122 5.77 -8.93 -7.75
N HIS A 123 6.59 -9.72 -7.02
CA HIS A 123 6.09 -10.85 -6.24
C HIS A 123 5.18 -10.38 -5.11
N PHE A 124 5.61 -9.42 -4.31
CA PHE A 124 4.90 -8.93 -3.14
C PHE A 124 3.51 -8.37 -3.45
N PHE A 125 3.40 -7.54 -4.48
CA PHE A 125 2.14 -6.86 -4.81
C PHE A 125 1.28 -7.60 -5.82
N LEU A 126 1.87 -8.23 -6.84
CA LEU A 126 1.16 -8.69 -8.03
C LEU A 126 1.13 -10.21 -8.19
N ARG A 127 1.98 -10.94 -7.47
CA ARG A 127 2.09 -12.40 -7.64
C ARG A 127 1.61 -13.17 -6.41
N ASN A 128 2.00 -12.75 -5.23
CA ASN A 128 1.58 -13.39 -3.99
C ASN A 128 0.08 -13.19 -3.80
N ARG A 129 -0.59 -14.27 -3.50
CA ARG A 129 -2.04 -14.27 -3.30
C ARG A 129 -2.36 -14.57 -1.84
N HIS A 130 -3.42 -13.96 -1.38
CA HIS A 130 -3.88 -14.02 0.00
C HIS A 130 -5.36 -14.41 0.02
N ALA A 131 -5.71 -15.27 0.95
CA ALA A 131 -7.08 -15.69 1.15
C ALA A 131 -7.82 -14.65 2.01
N ILE A 132 -8.70 -13.84 1.41
CA ILE A 132 -9.41 -12.74 2.08
C ILE A 132 -10.90 -12.82 1.74
N ALA A 133 -11.74 -12.94 2.76
CA ALA A 133 -13.21 -12.99 2.61
C ALA A 133 -13.69 -14.01 1.55
N GLY A 134 -13.09 -15.20 1.53
CA GLY A 134 -13.41 -16.24 0.57
C GLY A 134 -12.89 -16.01 -0.85
N GLU A 135 -12.03 -15.02 -1.05
CA GLU A 135 -11.36 -14.75 -2.32
C GLU A 135 -9.85 -14.98 -2.20
N ASP A 136 -9.24 -15.44 -3.27
CA ASP A 136 -7.79 -15.54 -3.42
C ASP A 136 -7.33 -14.36 -4.27
N ILE A 137 -6.78 -13.31 -3.64
CA ILE A 137 -6.47 -12.02 -4.27
C ILE A 137 -5.04 -11.56 -3.94
N THR A 138 -4.49 -10.65 -4.74
CA THR A 138 -3.19 -10.03 -4.48
C THR A 138 -3.35 -8.76 -3.62
N LEU A 139 -2.24 -8.26 -3.06
CA LEU A 139 -2.27 -6.95 -2.37
C LEU A 139 -2.66 -5.82 -3.31
N TRP A 140 -2.27 -5.91 -4.58
CA TRP A 140 -2.68 -4.97 -5.62
C TRP A 140 -4.20 -4.98 -5.83
N ASP A 141 -4.80 -6.17 -6.00
CA ASP A 141 -6.25 -6.31 -6.17
C ASP A 141 -6.99 -5.78 -4.93
N LEU A 142 -6.47 -6.09 -3.73
CA LEU A 142 -7.07 -5.64 -2.48
C LEU A 142 -7.08 -4.12 -2.36
N GLU A 143 -5.98 -3.46 -2.71
CA GLU A 143 -5.88 -2.00 -2.70
C GLU A 143 -6.75 -1.36 -3.79
N HIS A 144 -6.59 -1.79 -5.06
CA HIS A 144 -7.17 -1.10 -6.19
C HIS A 144 -8.63 -1.48 -6.46
N GLU A 145 -9.03 -2.72 -6.14
CA GLU A 145 -10.38 -3.20 -6.45
C GLU A 145 -11.30 -3.27 -5.22
N ARG A 146 -10.76 -3.12 -4.00
CA ARG A 146 -11.55 -3.20 -2.77
C ARG A 146 -11.47 -1.93 -1.92
N LEU A 147 -10.26 -1.44 -1.59
CA LEU A 147 -10.08 -0.28 -0.73
C LEU A 147 -10.35 1.05 -1.44
N ARG A 148 -9.62 1.34 -2.52
CA ARG A 148 -9.74 2.62 -3.25
C ARG A 148 -11.15 2.93 -3.73
N PRO A 149 -11.95 1.96 -4.24
CA PRO A 149 -13.34 2.21 -4.63
C PRO A 149 -14.27 2.66 -3.49
N LEU A 150 -13.87 2.48 -2.23
CA LEU A 150 -14.62 3.00 -1.08
C LEU A 150 -14.46 4.52 -0.89
N GLY A 151 -13.59 5.18 -1.67
CA GLY A 151 -13.48 6.63 -1.73
C GLY A 151 -12.94 7.27 -0.45
N GLU A 152 -11.93 6.64 0.20
CA GLU A 152 -11.26 7.16 1.39
C GLU A 152 -9.77 7.31 1.13
N SER A 153 -9.31 8.53 0.84
CA SER A 153 -7.91 8.78 0.48
C SER A 153 -6.91 8.54 1.61
N ARG A 154 -7.35 8.62 2.87
CA ARG A 154 -6.48 8.40 4.05
C ARG A 154 -6.04 6.93 4.19
N ILE A 155 -6.64 5.99 3.45
CA ILE A 155 -6.17 4.59 3.42
C ILE A 155 -4.70 4.49 3.02
N HIS A 156 -4.22 5.40 2.17
CA HIS A 156 -2.82 5.43 1.74
C HIS A 156 -1.82 5.68 2.86
N PHE A 157 -2.29 6.10 4.04
CA PHE A 157 -1.49 6.26 5.26
C PHE A 157 -1.78 5.18 6.31
N ALA A 158 -2.72 4.28 6.03
CA ALA A 158 -3.14 3.19 6.90
C ALA A 158 -2.65 1.82 6.42
N ILE A 159 -2.51 1.61 5.09
CA ILE A 159 -1.97 0.37 4.52
C ILE A 159 -0.44 0.45 4.41
N VAL A 160 0.25 -0.64 4.78
CA VAL A 160 1.71 -0.65 4.92
C VAL A 160 2.36 -1.76 4.10
N CYS A 161 3.18 -1.36 3.14
CA CYS A 161 3.85 -2.26 2.21
C CYS A 161 5.22 -2.78 2.70
N ALA A 162 5.47 -2.78 4.00
CA ALA A 162 6.71 -3.23 4.62
C ALA A 162 7.99 -2.50 4.16
N SER A 163 7.91 -1.36 3.48
CA SER A 163 9.08 -0.57 3.08
C SER A 163 9.33 0.62 4.01
N TYR A 164 10.58 1.09 4.09
CA TYR A 164 10.99 2.18 4.97
C TYR A 164 10.21 3.48 4.73
N SER A 165 9.94 3.83 3.46
CA SER A 165 9.20 5.05 3.12
C SER A 165 7.68 4.89 3.15
N CYS A 166 7.16 3.70 3.48
CA CYS A 166 5.75 3.50 3.76
C CYS A 166 5.31 4.30 4.99
N PRO A 167 4.01 4.55 5.15
CA PRO A 167 3.44 4.98 6.42
C PRO A 167 3.81 4.04 7.58
N ALA A 168 3.70 4.55 8.78
CA ALA A 168 3.94 3.75 9.98
C ALA A 168 2.85 2.67 10.13
N LEU A 169 3.27 1.41 10.29
CA LEU A 169 2.33 0.38 10.71
C LEU A 169 1.82 0.73 12.11
N GLN A 170 0.50 0.72 12.28
CA GLN A 170 -0.09 1.01 13.57
C GLN A 170 0.07 -0.19 14.53
N SER A 171 0.19 0.09 15.83
CA SER A 171 0.34 -0.94 16.87
C SER A 171 -0.99 -1.59 17.28
N GLU A 172 -2.09 -1.25 16.61
CA GLU A 172 -3.42 -1.82 16.81
C GLU A 172 -4.18 -1.88 15.47
N VAL A 173 -5.23 -2.69 15.43
CA VAL A 173 -6.11 -2.78 14.25
C VAL A 173 -6.96 -1.52 14.09
N PHE A 174 -7.33 -1.22 12.85
CA PHE A 174 -8.38 -0.25 12.55
C PHE A 174 -9.74 -0.83 12.91
N ARG A 175 -10.57 -0.04 13.60
CA ARG A 175 -11.90 -0.44 14.06
C ARG A 175 -12.96 0.47 13.47
N PRO A 176 -14.13 -0.07 13.08
CA PRO A 176 -15.18 0.73 12.45
C PRO A 176 -15.69 1.89 13.33
N ASP A 177 -15.70 1.70 14.64
CA ASP A 177 -16.21 2.68 15.62
C ASP A 177 -15.24 3.83 15.91
N THR A 178 -13.96 3.69 15.55
CA THR A 178 -12.92 4.69 15.73
C THR A 178 -12.11 4.95 14.45
N LEU A 179 -12.64 4.50 13.31
CA LEU A 179 -11.93 4.51 12.04
C LEU A 179 -11.52 5.93 11.62
N ASP A 180 -12.42 6.89 11.75
CA ASP A 180 -12.17 8.27 11.34
C ASP A 180 -11.01 8.89 12.13
N GLU A 181 -11.00 8.72 13.46
CA GLU A 181 -9.92 9.18 14.32
C GLU A 181 -8.60 8.45 14.05
N GLN A 182 -8.65 7.13 13.77
CA GLN A 182 -7.45 6.36 13.46
C GLN A 182 -6.84 6.76 12.11
N LEU A 183 -7.67 6.98 11.09
CA LEU A 183 -7.22 7.45 9.78
C LEU A 183 -6.67 8.87 9.84
N ASP A 184 -7.31 9.76 10.59
CA ASP A 184 -6.81 11.13 10.81
C ASP A 184 -5.46 11.12 11.51
N ALA A 185 -5.31 10.34 12.57
CA ALA A 185 -4.06 10.22 13.31
C ALA A 185 -2.93 9.68 12.41
N ALA A 186 -3.17 8.62 11.65
CA ALA A 186 -2.19 8.04 10.73
C ALA A 186 -1.80 9.03 9.62
N THR A 187 -2.76 9.81 9.11
CA THR A 187 -2.52 10.84 8.08
C THR A 187 -1.66 11.97 8.63
N ARG A 188 -1.97 12.48 9.83
CA ARG A 188 -1.17 13.52 10.50
C ARG A 188 0.23 13.04 10.81
N GLU A 189 0.37 11.83 11.37
CA GLU A 189 1.68 11.22 11.62
C GLU A 189 2.52 11.18 10.34
N PHE A 190 1.95 10.73 9.23
CA PHE A 190 2.68 10.63 7.97
C PHE A 190 3.05 11.99 7.38
N ILE A 191 2.13 12.95 7.36
CA ILE A 191 2.36 14.26 6.74
C ILE A 191 3.40 15.06 7.52
N ASN A 192 3.42 14.95 8.85
CA ASN A 192 4.33 15.69 9.71
C ASN A 192 5.65 14.94 9.99
N ASP A 193 5.85 13.74 9.42
CA ASP A 193 7.12 13.02 9.53
C ASP A 193 8.19 13.64 8.60
N PRO A 194 9.27 14.24 9.16
CA PRO A 194 10.31 14.90 8.39
C PRO A 194 11.16 13.94 7.52
N GLU A 195 11.10 12.63 7.76
CA GLU A 195 11.73 11.64 6.88
C GLU A 195 10.92 11.41 5.60
N ARG A 196 9.64 11.76 5.60
CA ARG A 196 8.69 11.55 4.51
C ARG A 196 8.23 12.83 3.83
N ASN A 197 8.16 13.94 4.59
CA ASN A 197 7.74 15.22 4.05
C ASN A 197 8.51 16.37 4.73
N ARG A 198 8.94 17.34 3.94
CA ARG A 198 9.68 18.52 4.42
C ARG A 198 9.13 19.76 3.76
N PHE A 199 8.78 20.72 4.58
CA PHE A 199 8.27 22.01 4.11
C PHE A 199 9.32 23.07 4.42
N TYR A 200 9.71 23.84 3.39
CA TYR A 200 10.66 24.93 3.47
C TYR A 200 9.93 26.25 3.11
N PRO A 201 9.23 26.87 4.08
CA PRO A 201 8.37 28.02 3.80
C PRO A 201 9.12 29.25 3.29
N ASP A 202 10.37 29.47 3.69
CA ASP A 202 11.18 30.59 3.21
C ASP A 202 11.66 30.38 1.77
N GLU A 203 11.78 29.16 1.31
CA GLU A 203 12.18 28.77 -0.03
C GLU A 203 10.99 28.48 -0.96
N GLU A 204 9.78 28.46 -0.39
CA GLU A 204 8.54 28.08 -1.08
C GLU A 204 8.60 26.69 -1.73
N VAL A 205 9.31 25.73 -1.10
CA VAL A 205 9.48 24.35 -1.57
C VAL A 205 8.93 23.34 -0.57
N ALA A 206 8.09 22.43 -1.07
CA ALA A 206 7.65 21.23 -0.34
C ALA A 206 8.24 19.98 -0.99
N LEU A 207 9.11 19.27 -0.24
CA LEU A 207 9.64 17.97 -0.63
C LEU A 207 8.79 16.89 0.04
N ILE A 208 7.91 16.23 -0.70
CA ILE A 208 6.94 15.29 -0.13
C ILE A 208 7.10 13.86 -0.67
N SER A 209 6.45 12.92 -0.01
CA SER A 209 6.48 11.51 -0.38
C SER A 209 5.93 11.28 -1.80
N PRO A 210 6.54 10.37 -2.60
CA PRO A 210 6.01 9.97 -3.90
C PRO A 210 4.62 9.32 -3.83
N ILE A 211 4.14 8.89 -2.67
CA ILE A 211 2.78 8.39 -2.47
C ILE A 211 1.75 9.42 -2.97
N PHE A 212 1.99 10.69 -2.73
CA PHE A 212 1.13 11.77 -3.22
C PHE A 212 1.11 11.94 -4.74
N ASP A 213 2.16 11.51 -5.44
CA ASP A 213 2.21 11.48 -6.90
C ASP A 213 1.53 10.23 -7.45
N TRP A 214 1.81 9.07 -6.88
CA TRP A 214 1.28 7.79 -7.34
C TRP A 214 -0.24 7.69 -7.22
N TYR A 215 -0.80 8.29 -6.16
CA TYR A 215 -2.24 8.27 -5.83
C TYR A 215 -2.87 9.66 -5.91
N LYS A 216 -2.31 10.55 -6.73
CA LYS A 216 -2.73 11.94 -6.84
C LYS A 216 -4.24 12.09 -7.02
N GLU A 217 -4.84 11.24 -7.84
CA GLU A 217 -6.27 11.28 -8.13
C GLU A 217 -7.14 11.10 -6.87
N ASP A 218 -6.70 10.27 -5.93
CA ASP A 218 -7.43 9.99 -4.70
C ASP A 218 -7.37 11.20 -3.73
N PHE A 219 -6.32 12.02 -3.81
CA PHE A 219 -6.14 13.22 -2.98
C PHE A 219 -6.73 14.50 -3.60
N THR A 220 -7.06 14.46 -4.88
CA THR A 220 -7.55 15.65 -5.62
C THR A 220 -8.99 15.49 -6.09
N SER A 221 -9.74 14.59 -5.49
CA SER A 221 -11.17 14.39 -5.78
C SER A 221 -11.98 15.64 -5.42
N GLU A 222 -13.14 15.84 -6.07
CA GLU A 222 -14.09 16.90 -5.80
C GLU A 222 -13.57 18.34 -5.99
N GLY A 223 -12.49 18.52 -6.77
CA GLY A 223 -11.95 19.84 -7.10
C GLY A 223 -11.00 20.42 -6.07
N SER A 224 -10.64 19.65 -5.04
CA SER A 224 -9.57 20.01 -4.10
C SER A 224 -8.20 19.78 -4.73
N SER A 225 -7.22 20.64 -4.41
CA SER A 225 -5.83 20.42 -4.81
C SER A 225 -5.08 19.54 -3.80
N LEU A 226 -3.95 18.98 -4.21
CA LEU A 226 -3.06 18.27 -3.28
C LEU A 226 -2.58 19.20 -2.14
N SER A 227 -2.36 20.49 -2.44
CA SER A 227 -2.00 21.49 -1.42
C SER A 227 -3.11 21.69 -0.39
N ASP A 228 -4.38 21.69 -0.81
CA ASP A 228 -5.51 21.76 0.10
C ASP A 228 -5.57 20.54 1.02
N PHE A 229 -5.36 19.33 0.47
CA PHE A 229 -5.30 18.11 1.27
C PHE A 229 -4.18 18.17 2.31
N LEU A 230 -2.95 18.53 1.92
CA LEU A 230 -1.82 18.66 2.84
C LEU A 230 -2.09 19.69 3.94
N ALA A 231 -2.72 20.82 3.58
CA ALA A 231 -3.03 21.91 4.53
C ALA A 231 -4.06 21.54 5.61
N LEU A 232 -4.81 20.43 5.43
CA LEU A 232 -5.73 19.92 6.46
C LEU A 232 -4.98 19.20 7.60
N TYR A 233 -3.80 18.62 7.29
CA TYR A 233 -3.12 17.68 8.19
C TYR A 233 -1.74 18.16 8.66
N VAL A 234 -1.13 19.16 8.01
CA VAL A 234 0.13 19.73 8.48
C VAL A 234 -0.09 20.48 9.80
N ASP A 235 0.81 20.29 10.77
CA ASP A 235 0.67 20.86 12.12
C ASP A 235 1.09 22.35 12.18
N ASP A 236 2.02 22.76 11.31
CA ASP A 236 2.50 24.15 11.24
C ASP A 236 1.47 25.05 10.52
N PRO A 237 0.85 26.02 11.22
CA PRO A 237 -0.18 26.89 10.64
C PRO A 237 0.35 27.80 9.53
N ASP A 238 1.61 28.22 9.58
CA ASP A 238 2.20 29.08 8.54
C ASP A 238 2.41 28.25 7.24
N VAL A 239 2.83 27.01 7.37
CA VAL A 239 2.91 26.06 6.26
C VAL A 239 1.52 25.76 5.70
N ALA A 240 0.52 25.52 6.57
CA ALA A 240 -0.85 25.28 6.14
C ALA A 240 -1.42 26.47 5.33
N ASP A 241 -1.18 27.70 5.78
CA ASP A 241 -1.65 28.90 5.09
C ASP A 241 -0.98 29.10 3.73
N LYS A 242 0.32 28.85 3.63
CA LYS A 242 1.06 28.90 2.36
C LYS A 242 0.61 27.79 1.41
N LEU A 243 0.34 26.58 1.89
CA LEU A 243 -0.23 25.48 1.08
C LEU A 243 -1.57 25.89 0.48
N ARG A 244 -2.52 26.45 1.26
CA ARG A 244 -3.82 26.94 0.78
C ARG A 244 -3.72 28.04 -0.26
N LYS A 245 -2.67 28.88 -0.19
CA LYS A 245 -2.40 29.93 -1.18
C LYS A 245 -1.75 29.40 -2.46
N GLY A 246 -1.26 28.16 -2.45
CA GLY A 246 -0.52 27.57 -3.56
C GLY A 246 0.91 28.12 -3.69
N ASP A 247 1.49 28.62 -2.60
CA ASP A 247 2.81 29.26 -2.60
C ASP A 247 3.97 28.25 -2.68
N PHE A 248 3.71 26.94 -2.54
CA PHE A 248 4.75 25.90 -2.59
C PHE A 248 4.94 25.31 -3.98
N GLU A 249 6.19 25.22 -4.42
CA GLU A 249 6.60 24.28 -5.46
C GLU A 249 6.70 22.88 -4.85
N ILE A 250 5.81 21.98 -5.28
CA ILE A 250 5.81 20.59 -4.81
C ILE A 250 6.81 19.76 -5.60
N ARG A 251 7.73 19.11 -4.90
CA ARG A 251 8.71 18.16 -5.42
C ARG A 251 8.63 16.86 -4.63
N PHE A 252 8.98 15.73 -5.28
CA PHE A 252 8.87 14.42 -4.67
C PHE A 252 10.23 13.89 -4.21
N LEU A 253 10.25 13.31 -3.00
CA LEU A 253 11.42 12.62 -2.45
C LEU A 253 11.66 11.28 -3.17
N SER A 254 12.87 10.75 -3.01
CA SER A 254 13.15 9.38 -3.43
C SER A 254 12.56 8.38 -2.45
N TYR A 255 11.86 7.35 -2.96
CA TYR A 255 11.26 6.31 -2.14
C TYR A 255 12.26 5.21 -1.78
N LYS A 256 12.39 4.92 -0.48
CA LYS A 256 13.29 3.89 0.05
C LYS A 256 12.53 2.58 0.23
N TRP A 257 12.84 1.60 -0.59
CA TRP A 257 12.21 0.28 -0.59
C TRP A 257 12.85 -0.73 0.38
N SER A 258 13.86 -0.33 1.15
CA SER A 258 14.40 -1.18 2.22
C SER A 258 13.31 -1.51 3.25
N LEU A 259 13.45 -2.64 3.93
CA LEU A 259 12.47 -3.08 4.93
C LEU A 259 12.29 -2.03 6.03
N ASN A 260 11.06 -1.86 6.49
CA ASN A 260 10.68 -0.93 7.57
C ASN A 260 10.94 -1.48 8.98
N GLY A 261 11.81 -2.46 9.14
CA GLY A 261 12.03 -3.11 10.43
C GLY A 261 13.15 -4.13 10.44
N MET A 262 13.18 -4.92 11.50
CA MET A 262 14.08 -6.06 11.64
C MET A 262 13.54 -7.24 10.83
N PRO A 263 14.31 -7.82 9.89
CA PRO A 263 13.86 -8.99 9.11
C PRO A 263 13.59 -10.19 10.02
N ALA A 264 12.72 -11.09 9.58
CA ALA A 264 12.31 -12.25 10.36
C ALA A 264 13.51 -13.20 10.65
N SER A 265 14.44 -13.32 9.69
CA SER A 265 15.73 -13.99 9.85
C SER A 265 16.78 -13.40 8.91
N ALA A 266 18.01 -13.89 8.95
CA ALA A 266 19.06 -13.51 8.01
C ALA A 266 18.74 -13.92 6.56
N GLU A 267 17.94 -14.95 6.37
CA GLU A 267 17.45 -15.45 5.08
C GLU A 267 16.18 -14.72 4.61
N GLY A 268 15.62 -13.83 5.44
CA GLY A 268 14.46 -12.99 5.12
C GLY A 268 13.16 -13.45 5.78
N GLY A 269 12.78 -14.72 5.65
CA GLY A 269 11.58 -15.31 6.27
C GLY A 269 11.82 -15.97 7.61
N CYS A 270 10.77 -16.52 8.24
CA CYS A 270 10.90 -17.30 9.46
C CYS A 270 11.62 -18.63 9.20
N LEU A 271 12.58 -19.00 10.06
CA LEU A 271 13.44 -20.18 9.87
C LEU A 271 12.70 -21.53 9.94
N ASP A 272 11.53 -21.59 10.57
CA ASP A 272 10.77 -22.82 10.80
C ASP A 272 9.39 -22.84 10.14
N SER A 273 9.13 -21.98 9.16
CA SER A 273 7.85 -22.04 8.44
C SER A 273 7.86 -23.24 7.46
N LYS A 274 7.70 -24.44 7.97
CA LYS A 274 7.16 -25.56 7.19
C LYS A 274 5.70 -25.25 6.87
N ARG A 275 5.50 -24.41 5.87
CA ARG A 275 4.22 -24.33 5.17
C ARG A 275 4.36 -25.19 3.93
N ASP A 276 3.98 -26.47 4.08
CA ASP A 276 3.75 -27.39 2.96
C ASP A 276 2.52 -26.93 2.14
#